data_fe5854ffb093c3becace7c9a2b3f817f
#
_entry.id   fe5854ffb093c3becace7c9a2b3f817f
#
_cell.length_a   1.000
_cell.length_b   1.000
_cell.length_c   1.000
_cell.angle_alpha   90.00
_cell.angle_beta   90.00
_cell.angle_gamma   90.00
#
_symmetry.space_group_name_H-M   'P 1'
#
loop_
_entity.id
_entity.type
_entity.pdbx_description
1 polymer ?
#
loop_
_entity_poly.entity_id
_entity_poly.type
_entity_poly.pdbx_seq_one_letter_code
_entity_poly.pdbx_strand_id
1 'polypeptide(L)'
;MQLQDGVCRSAIAIANRLAGYPSIEITLIPLFKVDKECYKYIDKRVAVKKVFGFYFRGFTRIVSQIPSSLLYKYIVGDKYDVNIAFQFGLSIRIVAVGVNDNHKSIAWMHGYDEDLVYADEYKKIGKVVCVSQSNAQRLKSELPDLDVDYNYNPIDDVSIRQQGIQSIEMPKSDNICFISVARMSPEKGYDKLLKCVQRLKNAGYKFSLWLLGDGPLLSDLKRYAEELQIIDCVTFLGRQSNPHAYVSKSDAYICSSTKEGYSTTCTEAIMLGIPVLTTNCSGGKEIIEESGCGRLFGMDEDSIYNAMKEVLENPHLINEWKKILQTTRKQFSPEIRIKRFLNIVGYKEHKDIQKK
;
A
#
# COMPACT_ATOMS: atom_id res chain seq x y z
N MET A 1 -12.79 2.48 9.04
CA MET A 1 -11.59 3.11 8.45
C MET A 1 -10.60 3.39 9.57
N GLN A 2 -9.37 2.98 9.41
CA GLN A 2 -8.25 3.19 10.33
C GLN A 2 -7.03 3.66 9.54
N LEU A 3 -6.32 4.68 10.00
CA LEU A 3 -5.12 5.21 9.31
C LEU A 3 -3.95 4.22 9.24
N GLN A 4 -3.99 3.17 10.05
CA GLN A 4 -3.00 2.09 10.04
C GLN A 4 -3.19 1.14 8.84
N ASP A 5 -4.39 1.15 8.24
CA ASP A 5 -4.70 0.34 7.08
C ASP A 5 -4.28 1.08 5.80
N GLY A 6 -3.39 0.48 5.02
CA GLY A 6 -2.92 1.01 3.73
C GLY A 6 -4.05 1.25 2.75
N VAL A 7 -5.07 0.40 2.75
CA VAL A 7 -6.28 0.55 1.91
C VAL A 7 -7.04 1.81 2.28
N CYS A 8 -7.21 2.08 3.59
CA CYS A 8 -7.85 3.28 4.07
C CYS A 8 -7.08 4.56 3.66
N ARG A 9 -5.75 4.56 3.81
CA ARG A 9 -4.91 5.69 3.39
C ARG A 9 -5.01 5.93 1.88
N SER A 10 -5.01 4.88 1.07
CA SER A 10 -5.17 4.98 -0.38
C SER A 10 -6.54 5.53 -0.77
N ALA A 11 -7.63 5.10 -0.11
CA ALA A 11 -8.96 5.64 -0.35
C ALA A 11 -9.04 7.15 -0.07
N ILE A 12 -8.47 7.58 1.06
CA ILE A 12 -8.42 9.01 1.43
C ILE A 12 -7.56 9.80 0.43
N ALA A 13 -6.40 9.28 0.04
CA ALA A 13 -5.51 9.94 -0.92
C ALA A 13 -6.18 10.14 -2.28
N ILE A 14 -6.87 9.11 -2.81
CA ILE A 14 -7.64 9.21 -4.04
C ILE A 14 -8.76 10.25 -3.88
N ALA A 15 -9.57 10.14 -2.82
CA ALA A 15 -10.71 11.01 -2.61
C ALA A 15 -10.30 12.48 -2.52
N ASN A 16 -9.25 12.79 -1.75
CA ASN A 16 -8.74 14.15 -1.60
C ASN A 16 -8.24 14.74 -2.94
N ARG A 17 -7.54 13.95 -3.72
CA ARG A 17 -7.05 14.40 -5.04
C ARG A 17 -8.19 14.63 -6.03
N LEU A 18 -9.17 13.74 -6.06
CA LEU A 18 -10.35 13.88 -6.91
C LEU A 18 -11.24 15.06 -6.51
N ALA A 19 -11.32 15.39 -5.23
CA ALA A 19 -12.02 16.59 -4.74
C ALA A 19 -11.42 17.91 -5.26
N GLY A 20 -10.22 17.86 -5.87
CA GLY A 20 -9.62 19.00 -6.58
C GLY A 20 -10.23 19.28 -7.95
N TYR A 21 -10.99 18.36 -8.54
CA TYR A 21 -11.65 18.50 -9.84
C TYR A 21 -13.06 19.08 -9.65
N PRO A 22 -13.38 20.26 -10.19
CA PRO A 22 -14.65 20.96 -9.91
C PRO A 22 -15.92 20.18 -10.30
N SER A 23 -15.80 19.28 -11.28
CA SER A 23 -16.93 18.47 -11.79
C SER A 23 -17.02 17.08 -11.14
N ILE A 24 -16.25 16.81 -10.08
CA ILE A 24 -16.26 15.52 -9.40
C ILE A 24 -16.73 15.71 -7.95
N GLU A 25 -17.82 15.04 -7.61
CA GLU A 25 -18.27 14.91 -6.24
C GLU A 25 -17.90 13.53 -5.69
N ILE A 26 -17.24 13.50 -4.55
CA ILE A 26 -16.75 12.27 -3.91
C ILE A 26 -17.50 11.99 -2.62
N THR A 27 -17.99 10.78 -2.51
CA THR A 27 -18.54 10.25 -1.26
C THR A 27 -17.79 9.01 -0.82
N LEU A 28 -17.14 9.06 0.32
CA LEU A 28 -16.61 7.88 1.02
C LEU A 28 -17.74 7.25 1.85
N ILE A 29 -17.96 5.95 1.63
CA ILE A 29 -19.02 5.18 2.33
C ILE A 29 -18.36 4.06 3.16
N PRO A 30 -17.79 4.37 4.33
CA PRO A 30 -17.28 3.35 5.23
C PRO A 30 -18.44 2.58 5.84
N LEU A 31 -18.48 1.26 5.61
CA LEU A 31 -19.56 0.41 6.13
C LEU A 31 -19.57 0.37 7.66
N PHE A 32 -18.41 0.37 8.29
CA PHE A 32 -18.25 0.23 9.72
C PHE A 32 -17.60 1.48 10.35
N LYS A 33 -17.19 1.39 11.61
CA LYS A 33 -16.59 2.47 12.38
C LYS A 33 -15.45 3.17 11.63
N VAL A 34 -15.45 4.50 11.71
CA VAL A 34 -14.34 5.36 11.25
C VAL A 34 -13.66 5.95 12.48
N ASP A 35 -12.36 5.78 12.59
CA ASP A 35 -11.60 6.40 13.68
C ASP A 35 -11.59 7.92 13.51
N LYS A 36 -11.74 8.64 14.62
CA LYS A 36 -11.83 10.12 14.62
C LYS A 36 -10.62 10.77 13.94
N GLU A 37 -9.44 10.18 14.07
CA GLU A 37 -8.22 10.65 13.44
C GLU A 37 -8.30 10.67 11.90
N CYS A 38 -9.05 9.74 11.28
CA CYS A 38 -9.20 9.71 9.83
C CYS A 38 -9.78 11.02 9.28
N TYR A 39 -10.69 11.66 10.02
CA TYR A 39 -11.34 12.91 9.56
C TYR A 39 -10.37 14.08 9.42
N LYS A 40 -9.24 14.08 10.14
CA LYS A 40 -8.22 15.13 10.04
C LYS A 40 -7.51 15.12 8.68
N TYR A 41 -7.53 13.97 8.00
CA TYR A 41 -6.84 13.73 6.72
C TYR A 41 -7.78 13.75 5.52
N ILE A 42 -9.10 13.85 5.74
CA ILE A 42 -10.09 13.91 4.66
C ILE A 42 -10.35 15.37 4.30
N ASP A 43 -10.21 15.69 3.01
CA ASP A 43 -10.54 17.03 2.48
C ASP A 43 -12.00 17.37 2.76
N LYS A 44 -12.26 18.62 3.14
CA LYS A 44 -13.61 19.10 3.51
C LYS A 44 -14.64 18.98 2.38
N ARG A 45 -14.19 18.90 1.13
CA ARG A 45 -15.02 18.71 -0.06
C ARG A 45 -15.47 17.25 -0.25
N VAL A 46 -14.84 16.31 0.43
CA VAL A 46 -15.19 14.88 0.37
C VAL A 46 -16.32 14.59 1.35
N ALA A 47 -17.46 14.15 0.86
CA ALA A 47 -18.54 13.70 1.70
C ALA A 47 -18.22 12.35 2.36
N VAL A 48 -18.58 12.17 3.62
CA VAL A 48 -18.44 10.89 4.34
C VAL A 48 -19.80 10.44 4.84
N LYS A 49 -20.34 9.39 4.20
CA LYS A 49 -21.62 8.77 4.58
C LYS A 49 -21.35 7.57 5.50
N LYS A 50 -21.54 7.73 6.81
CA LYS A 50 -21.46 6.61 7.77
C LYS A 50 -22.65 5.70 7.63
N VAL A 51 -22.42 4.38 7.57
CA VAL A 51 -23.46 3.35 7.53
C VAL A 51 -23.71 2.83 8.94
N PHE A 52 -22.76 2.05 9.48
CA PHE A 52 -22.83 1.57 10.86
C PHE A 52 -21.86 2.35 11.72
N GLY A 53 -22.34 3.03 12.74
CA GLY A 53 -21.50 3.87 13.62
C GLY A 53 -20.60 3.09 14.60
N PHE A 54 -20.69 1.75 14.59
CA PHE A 54 -20.00 0.85 15.51
C PHE A 54 -19.46 -0.38 14.79
N TYR A 55 -18.57 -1.09 15.46
CA TYR A 55 -18.04 -2.37 15.03
C TYR A 55 -17.67 -3.21 16.25
N PHE A 56 -17.97 -4.51 16.21
CA PHE A 56 -17.50 -5.51 17.16
C PHE A 56 -17.13 -6.80 16.41
N ARG A 57 -16.35 -7.68 17.05
CA ARG A 57 -15.92 -8.94 16.43
C ARG A 57 -17.15 -9.79 16.05
N GLY A 58 -17.21 -10.20 14.79
CA GLY A 58 -18.35 -10.96 14.24
C GLY A 58 -19.46 -10.11 13.61
N PHE A 59 -19.43 -8.77 13.75
CA PHE A 59 -20.49 -7.91 13.20
C PHE A 59 -20.60 -8.03 11.68
N THR A 60 -19.49 -8.16 10.98
CA THR A 60 -19.48 -8.38 9.52
C THR A 60 -20.29 -9.64 9.15
N ARG A 61 -20.17 -10.73 9.95
CA ARG A 61 -20.91 -11.97 9.73
C ARG A 61 -22.43 -11.76 9.90
N ILE A 62 -22.85 -10.92 10.84
CA ILE A 62 -24.26 -10.57 11.04
C ILE A 62 -24.78 -9.77 9.86
N VAL A 63 -24.06 -8.72 9.47
CA VAL A 63 -24.46 -7.84 8.34
C VAL A 63 -24.47 -8.62 7.03
N SER A 64 -23.59 -9.60 6.84
CA SER A 64 -23.57 -10.45 5.63
C SER A 64 -24.78 -11.38 5.49
N GLN A 65 -25.62 -11.54 6.52
CA GLN A 65 -26.91 -12.24 6.44
C GLN A 65 -28.03 -11.37 5.81
N ILE A 66 -27.83 -10.04 5.79
CA ILE A 66 -28.79 -9.13 5.14
C ILE A 66 -28.59 -9.27 3.63
N PRO A 67 -29.70 -9.43 2.86
CA PRO A 67 -29.62 -9.46 1.40
C PRO A 67 -28.87 -8.25 0.85
N SER A 68 -27.86 -8.49 0.00
CA SER A 68 -27.01 -7.42 -0.55
C SER A 68 -27.80 -6.39 -1.34
N SER A 69 -28.94 -6.76 -1.96
CA SER A 69 -29.85 -5.85 -2.64
C SER A 69 -30.49 -4.82 -1.72
N LEU A 70 -30.87 -5.23 -0.51
CA LEU A 70 -31.37 -4.30 0.51
C LEU A 70 -30.27 -3.37 1.00
N LEU A 71 -29.08 -3.91 1.23
CA LEU A 71 -27.91 -3.11 1.61
C LEU A 71 -27.56 -2.09 0.52
N TYR A 72 -27.56 -2.51 -0.76
CA TYR A 72 -27.32 -1.61 -1.89
C TYR A 72 -28.33 -0.45 -1.90
N LYS A 73 -29.63 -0.77 -1.88
CA LYS A 73 -30.71 0.22 -1.90
C LYS A 73 -30.59 1.24 -0.75
N TYR A 74 -30.21 0.79 0.44
CA TYR A 74 -30.07 1.66 1.61
C TYR A 74 -28.78 2.46 1.64
N ILE A 75 -27.66 1.83 1.27
CA ILE A 75 -26.30 2.38 1.43
C ILE A 75 -25.92 3.22 0.22
N VAL A 76 -26.09 2.71 -0.98
CA VAL A 76 -25.64 3.29 -2.26
C VAL A 76 -26.83 3.92 -3.00
N GLY A 77 -27.76 3.10 -3.47
CA GLY A 77 -28.84 3.50 -4.36
C GLY A 77 -28.30 3.96 -5.72
N ASP A 78 -29.20 4.55 -6.53
CA ASP A 78 -28.86 5.03 -7.89
C ASP A 78 -28.45 6.51 -7.88
N LYS A 79 -27.54 6.90 -6.96
CA LYS A 79 -27.16 8.30 -6.74
C LYS A 79 -25.79 8.68 -7.34
N TYR A 80 -25.03 7.70 -7.79
CA TYR A 80 -23.64 7.90 -8.17
C TYR A 80 -23.41 7.39 -9.59
N ASP A 81 -22.67 8.14 -10.40
CA ASP A 81 -22.28 7.73 -11.75
C ASP A 81 -21.28 6.57 -11.74
N VAL A 82 -20.46 6.47 -10.68
CA VAL A 82 -19.47 5.42 -10.50
C VAL A 82 -19.51 4.87 -9.08
N ASN A 83 -19.70 3.57 -8.95
CA ASN A 83 -19.66 2.84 -7.68
C ASN A 83 -18.39 2.00 -7.60
N ILE A 84 -17.55 2.22 -6.59
CA ILE A 84 -16.30 1.48 -6.41
C ILE A 84 -16.33 0.67 -5.13
N ALA A 85 -16.28 -0.66 -5.25
CA ALA A 85 -16.02 -1.55 -4.13
C ALA A 85 -14.52 -1.54 -3.83
N PHE A 86 -14.09 -0.71 -2.86
CA PHE A 86 -12.68 -0.42 -2.60
C PHE A 86 -12.00 -1.42 -1.64
N GLN A 87 -12.71 -2.44 -1.18
CA GLN A 87 -12.19 -3.52 -0.32
C GLN A 87 -12.86 -4.84 -0.64
N PHE A 88 -12.17 -5.96 -0.33
CA PHE A 88 -12.78 -7.29 -0.34
C PHE A 88 -13.96 -7.40 0.65
N GLY A 89 -14.82 -8.37 0.41
CA GLY A 89 -15.89 -8.72 1.30
C GLY A 89 -17.24 -8.09 0.94
N LEU A 90 -17.90 -7.54 1.94
CA LEU A 90 -19.28 -7.07 1.81
C LEU A 90 -19.45 -5.95 0.76
N SER A 91 -18.45 -5.10 0.57
CA SER A 91 -18.50 -4.02 -0.42
C SER A 91 -18.61 -4.55 -1.85
N ILE A 92 -17.89 -5.62 -2.20
CA ILE A 92 -17.96 -6.25 -3.53
C ILE A 92 -19.38 -6.81 -3.76
N ARG A 93 -19.93 -7.53 -2.78
CA ARG A 93 -21.28 -8.08 -2.86
C ARG A 93 -22.36 -7.01 -3.02
N ILE A 94 -22.22 -5.90 -2.29
CA ILE A 94 -23.15 -4.76 -2.38
C ILE A 94 -23.09 -4.14 -3.77
N VAL A 95 -21.90 -3.86 -4.29
CA VAL A 95 -21.75 -3.21 -5.61
C VAL A 95 -22.21 -4.15 -6.73
N ALA A 96 -21.92 -5.45 -6.63
CA ALA A 96 -22.29 -6.44 -7.66
C ALA A 96 -23.81 -6.59 -7.89
N VAL A 97 -24.64 -6.35 -6.88
CA VAL A 97 -26.10 -6.42 -7.02
C VAL A 97 -26.73 -5.12 -7.52
N GLY A 98 -25.97 -4.03 -7.50
CA GLY A 98 -26.41 -2.73 -7.98
C GLY A 98 -26.01 -2.43 -9.42
N VAL A 99 -25.45 -3.40 -10.15
CA VAL A 99 -25.04 -3.19 -11.54
C VAL A 99 -26.27 -2.96 -12.43
N ASN A 100 -26.25 -1.86 -13.14
CA ASN A 100 -27.26 -1.48 -14.16
C ASN A 100 -26.61 -0.51 -15.17
N ASP A 101 -27.35 -0.12 -16.20
CA ASP A 101 -26.85 0.73 -17.29
C ASP A 101 -26.70 2.21 -16.91
N ASN A 102 -27.20 2.63 -15.74
CA ASN A 102 -27.21 4.03 -15.33
C ASN A 102 -25.91 4.48 -14.68
N HIS A 103 -25.04 3.54 -14.23
CA HIS A 103 -23.79 3.86 -13.59
C HIS A 103 -22.73 2.79 -13.82
N LYS A 104 -21.46 3.16 -13.65
CA LYS A 104 -20.34 2.21 -13.69
C LYS A 104 -20.10 1.58 -12.33
N SER A 105 -19.88 0.28 -12.32
CA SER A 105 -19.47 -0.47 -11.14
C SER A 105 -18.06 -0.99 -11.32
N ILE A 106 -17.21 -0.86 -10.30
CA ILE A 106 -15.82 -1.28 -10.33
C ILE A 106 -15.48 -2.00 -9.01
N ALA A 107 -14.82 -3.15 -9.11
CA ALA A 107 -14.17 -3.79 -7.97
C ALA A 107 -12.70 -3.36 -7.92
N TRP A 108 -12.22 -2.88 -6.76
CA TRP A 108 -10.83 -2.45 -6.57
C TRP A 108 -10.10 -3.43 -5.65
N MET A 109 -9.11 -4.14 -6.21
CA MET A 109 -8.42 -5.25 -5.57
C MET A 109 -7.07 -4.80 -5.01
N HIS A 110 -6.94 -4.70 -3.68
CA HIS A 110 -5.71 -4.29 -2.98
C HIS A 110 -4.72 -5.42 -2.65
N GLY A 111 -5.13 -6.64 -2.75
CA GLY A 111 -4.34 -7.87 -2.67
C GLY A 111 -4.79 -8.81 -3.76
N TYR A 112 -4.33 -10.05 -3.74
CA TYR A 112 -4.85 -11.07 -4.63
C TYR A 112 -5.87 -11.94 -3.88
N ASP A 113 -6.99 -12.22 -4.53
CA ASP A 113 -8.01 -13.16 -4.04
C ASP A 113 -7.60 -14.56 -4.48
N GLU A 114 -6.75 -15.21 -3.71
CA GLU A 114 -6.11 -16.49 -4.05
C GLU A 114 -7.12 -17.58 -4.40
N ASP A 115 -8.26 -17.59 -3.70
CA ASP A 115 -9.31 -18.59 -3.86
C ASP A 115 -10.41 -18.13 -4.84
N LEU A 116 -10.27 -16.95 -5.42
CA LEU A 116 -11.30 -16.30 -6.27
C LEU A 116 -12.72 -16.34 -5.65
N VAL A 117 -12.79 -16.11 -4.35
CA VAL A 117 -14.04 -16.17 -3.55
C VAL A 117 -15.14 -15.26 -4.11
N TYR A 118 -14.73 -14.19 -4.82
CA TYR A 118 -15.64 -13.19 -5.41
C TYR A 118 -15.72 -13.26 -6.94
N ALA A 119 -15.34 -14.39 -7.56
CA ALA A 119 -15.34 -14.53 -9.03
C ALA A 119 -16.71 -14.21 -9.68
N ASP A 120 -17.79 -14.65 -9.06
CA ASP A 120 -19.15 -14.38 -9.56
C ASP A 120 -19.53 -12.91 -9.43
N GLU A 121 -19.13 -12.26 -8.35
CA GLU A 121 -19.34 -10.84 -8.16
C GLU A 121 -18.48 -10.01 -9.14
N TYR A 122 -17.24 -10.41 -9.39
CA TYR A 122 -16.38 -9.78 -10.39
C TYR A 122 -16.99 -9.85 -11.79
N LYS A 123 -17.51 -11.01 -12.20
CA LYS A 123 -18.20 -11.18 -13.49
C LYS A 123 -19.44 -10.30 -13.60
N LYS A 124 -20.23 -10.17 -12.51
CA LYS A 124 -21.40 -9.28 -12.47
C LYS A 124 -21.02 -7.81 -12.57
N ILE A 125 -19.97 -7.38 -11.86
CA ILE A 125 -19.45 -6.00 -11.91
C ILE A 125 -18.88 -5.69 -13.29
N GLY A 126 -18.26 -6.68 -13.94
CA GLY A 126 -17.71 -6.58 -15.28
C GLY A 126 -16.32 -5.93 -15.35
N LYS A 127 -15.93 -5.09 -14.37
CA LYS A 127 -14.63 -4.43 -14.34
C LYS A 127 -13.94 -4.57 -12.98
N VAL A 128 -12.68 -5.04 -13.02
CA VAL A 128 -11.82 -5.14 -11.83
C VAL A 128 -10.54 -4.33 -12.05
N VAL A 129 -10.14 -3.57 -11.05
CA VAL A 129 -8.89 -2.81 -11.05
C VAL A 129 -7.99 -3.34 -9.93
N CYS A 130 -6.85 -3.88 -10.31
CA CYS A 130 -5.83 -4.35 -9.38
C CYS A 130 -4.85 -3.24 -9.02
N VAL A 131 -4.26 -3.29 -7.82
CA VAL A 131 -3.24 -2.31 -7.41
C VAL A 131 -1.84 -2.61 -7.96
N SER A 132 -1.67 -3.69 -8.73
CA SER A 132 -0.43 -4.03 -9.43
C SER A 132 -0.73 -4.66 -10.79
N GLN A 133 0.19 -4.49 -11.73
CA GLN A 133 0.08 -5.07 -13.06
C GLN A 133 0.18 -6.60 -13.00
N SER A 134 1.04 -7.13 -12.14
CA SER A 134 1.19 -8.58 -11.93
C SER A 134 -0.11 -9.23 -11.46
N ASN A 135 -0.81 -8.62 -10.50
CA ASN A 135 -2.11 -9.12 -10.06
C ASN A 135 -3.18 -9.01 -11.16
N ALA A 136 -3.15 -7.94 -11.95
CA ALA A 136 -4.07 -7.78 -13.08
C ALA A 136 -3.83 -8.85 -14.16
N GLN A 137 -2.57 -9.13 -14.51
CA GLN A 137 -2.21 -10.18 -15.46
C GLN A 137 -2.63 -11.56 -14.97
N ARG A 138 -2.39 -11.87 -13.70
CA ARG A 138 -2.80 -13.12 -13.06
C ARG A 138 -4.32 -13.28 -13.09
N LEU A 139 -5.06 -12.26 -12.64
CA LEU A 139 -6.53 -12.30 -12.64
C LEU A 139 -7.09 -12.49 -14.05
N LYS A 140 -6.52 -11.80 -15.05
CA LYS A 140 -6.92 -11.94 -16.45
C LYS A 140 -6.64 -13.33 -17.03
N SER A 141 -5.57 -14.00 -16.57
CA SER A 141 -5.31 -15.39 -16.98
C SER A 141 -6.29 -16.38 -16.37
N GLU A 142 -6.80 -16.12 -15.16
CA GLU A 142 -7.76 -16.98 -14.47
C GLU A 142 -9.22 -16.68 -14.86
N LEU A 143 -9.53 -15.43 -15.21
CA LEU A 143 -10.84 -14.96 -15.67
C LEU A 143 -10.71 -14.16 -16.98
N PRO A 144 -10.49 -14.84 -18.13
CA PRO A 144 -10.14 -14.18 -19.41
C PRO A 144 -11.17 -13.19 -19.95
N ASP A 145 -12.46 -13.45 -19.68
CA ASP A 145 -13.59 -12.64 -20.18
C ASP A 145 -13.82 -11.36 -19.34
N LEU A 146 -13.09 -11.21 -18.23
CA LEU A 146 -13.24 -10.07 -17.35
C LEU A 146 -12.43 -8.85 -17.86
N ASP A 147 -13.04 -7.67 -17.82
CA ASP A 147 -12.31 -6.40 -18.03
C ASP A 147 -11.43 -6.10 -16.81
N VAL A 148 -10.14 -6.45 -16.92
CA VAL A 148 -9.16 -6.25 -15.85
C VAL A 148 -8.18 -5.16 -16.23
N ASP A 149 -8.04 -4.18 -15.36
CA ASP A 149 -7.07 -3.10 -15.46
C ASP A 149 -6.24 -3.02 -14.16
N TYR A 150 -5.25 -2.14 -14.11
CA TYR A 150 -4.50 -1.88 -12.89
C TYR A 150 -4.33 -0.39 -12.65
N ASN A 151 -4.19 0.00 -11.39
CA ASN A 151 -3.77 1.33 -11.01
C ASN A 151 -3.05 1.27 -9.67
N TYR A 152 -1.81 1.67 -9.64
CA TYR A 152 -1.04 1.73 -8.40
C TYR A 152 -1.64 2.76 -7.44
N ASN A 153 -1.62 2.46 -6.16
CA ASN A 153 -2.15 3.36 -5.15
C ASN A 153 -1.41 4.71 -5.17
N PRO A 154 -2.10 5.84 -5.26
CA PRO A 154 -1.47 7.14 -5.05
C PRO A 154 -1.07 7.28 -3.58
N ILE A 155 0.01 8.02 -3.36
CA ILE A 155 0.49 8.39 -2.02
C ILE A 155 0.45 9.91 -1.88
N ASP A 156 0.39 10.40 -0.66
CA ASP A 156 0.48 11.85 -0.37
C ASP A 156 1.97 12.28 -0.33
N ASP A 157 2.53 12.51 -1.50
CA ASP A 157 3.94 12.83 -1.71
C ASP A 157 4.37 14.13 -1.00
N VAL A 158 3.49 15.11 -0.90
CA VAL A 158 3.75 16.39 -0.20
C VAL A 158 3.91 16.13 1.29
N SER A 159 2.95 15.46 1.90
CA SER A 159 2.99 15.11 3.32
C SER A 159 4.20 14.22 3.65
N ILE A 160 4.50 13.22 2.81
CA ILE A 160 5.64 12.31 2.98
C ILE A 160 6.96 13.10 3.01
N ARG A 161 7.18 14.01 2.04
CA ARG A 161 8.40 14.83 2.00
C ARG A 161 8.48 15.81 3.17
N GLN A 162 7.38 16.46 3.56
CA GLN A 162 7.34 17.34 4.72
C GLN A 162 7.66 16.61 6.02
N GLN A 163 7.16 15.39 6.18
CA GLN A 163 7.46 14.55 7.32
C GLN A 163 8.91 14.04 7.30
N GLY A 164 9.43 13.70 6.12
CA GLY A 164 10.79 13.19 5.94
C GLY A 164 11.89 14.17 6.35
N ILE A 165 11.68 15.48 6.25
CA ILE A 165 12.66 16.49 6.64
C ILE A 165 12.63 16.86 8.13
N GLN A 166 11.66 16.34 8.89
CA GLN A 166 11.54 16.65 10.31
C GLN A 166 12.71 16.05 11.10
N SER A 167 13.15 16.81 12.10
CA SER A 167 14.17 16.32 13.03
C SER A 167 13.58 15.30 13.99
N ILE A 168 14.28 14.19 14.16
CA ILE A 168 13.95 13.13 15.11
C ILE A 168 15.20 12.70 15.87
N GLU A 169 15.02 12.16 17.05
CA GLU A 169 16.11 11.48 17.76
C GLU A 169 16.39 10.13 17.08
N MET A 170 17.64 9.94 16.69
CA MET A 170 18.07 8.80 15.89
C MET A 170 18.84 7.79 16.73
N PRO A 171 18.65 6.47 16.49
CA PRO A 171 19.63 5.49 16.96
C PRO A 171 21.00 5.79 16.37
N LYS A 172 22.04 5.72 17.20
CA LYS A 172 23.43 5.94 16.73
C LYS A 172 23.84 4.80 15.78
N SER A 173 24.31 5.14 14.61
CA SER A 173 24.89 4.20 13.66
C SER A 173 25.88 4.94 12.75
N ASP A 174 27.12 4.46 12.72
CA ASP A 174 28.16 4.92 11.77
C ASP A 174 28.26 3.98 10.55
N ASN A 175 27.40 2.94 10.50
CA ASN A 175 27.40 1.92 9.45
C ASN A 175 26.18 2.08 8.57
N ILE A 176 26.16 1.37 7.42
CA ILE A 176 24.99 1.29 6.54
C ILE A 176 23.76 0.89 7.38
N CYS A 177 22.72 1.68 7.25
CA CYS A 177 21.44 1.50 7.94
C CYS A 177 20.36 1.05 6.99
N PHE A 178 19.89 -0.19 7.15
CA PHE A 178 18.67 -0.67 6.53
C PHE A 178 17.46 -0.31 7.40
N ILE A 179 16.33 -0.04 6.76
CA ILE A 179 15.07 0.20 7.45
C ILE A 179 13.93 -0.62 6.85
N SER A 180 13.02 -1.09 7.70
CA SER A 180 11.76 -1.68 7.27
C SER A 180 10.61 -1.11 8.09
N VAL A 181 9.53 -0.74 7.41
CA VAL A 181 8.32 -0.17 8.03
C VAL A 181 7.12 -1.00 7.62
N ALA A 182 6.60 -1.83 8.52
CA ALA A 182 5.41 -2.63 8.26
C ALA A 182 4.76 -3.10 9.57
N ARG A 183 3.56 -3.68 9.45
CA ARG A 183 2.93 -4.41 10.54
C ARG A 183 3.75 -5.65 10.89
N MET A 184 3.98 -5.92 12.16
CA MET A 184 4.68 -7.13 12.62
C MET A 184 3.74 -8.34 12.56
N SER A 185 3.61 -8.92 11.35
CA SER A 185 2.70 -10.03 11.02
C SER A 185 3.39 -11.04 10.08
N PRO A 186 2.91 -12.31 9.99
CA PRO A 186 3.62 -13.39 9.30
C PRO A 186 3.98 -13.09 7.85
N GLU A 187 3.07 -12.44 7.11
CA GLU A 187 3.24 -12.12 5.69
C GLU A 187 4.36 -11.11 5.42
N LYS A 188 4.90 -10.46 6.46
CA LYS A 188 6.01 -9.48 6.31
C LYS A 188 7.39 -10.12 6.36
N GLY A 189 7.50 -11.43 6.71
CA GLY A 189 8.71 -12.22 6.59
C GLY A 189 9.88 -11.76 7.46
N TYR A 190 9.60 -11.10 8.60
CA TYR A 190 10.63 -10.62 9.51
C TYR A 190 11.43 -11.74 10.17
N ASP A 191 10.85 -12.92 10.34
CA ASP A 191 11.54 -14.11 10.81
C ASP A 191 12.73 -14.48 9.91
N LYS A 192 12.51 -14.50 8.59
CA LYS A 192 13.54 -14.75 7.59
C LYS A 192 14.58 -13.61 7.56
N LEU A 193 14.13 -12.36 7.62
CA LEU A 193 15.02 -11.20 7.64
C LEU A 193 15.96 -11.24 8.84
N LEU A 194 15.49 -11.56 10.05
CA LEU A 194 16.31 -11.67 11.25
C LEU A 194 17.36 -12.80 11.15
N LYS A 195 17.03 -13.93 10.55
CA LYS A 195 18.02 -14.99 10.26
C LYS A 195 19.10 -14.52 9.30
N CYS A 196 18.72 -13.77 8.25
CA CYS A 196 19.68 -13.18 7.32
C CYS A 196 20.62 -12.20 8.02
N VAL A 197 20.08 -11.38 8.92
CA VAL A 197 20.85 -10.47 9.77
C VAL A 197 21.87 -11.23 10.62
N GLN A 198 21.48 -12.35 11.26
CA GLN A 198 22.40 -13.20 12.01
C GLN A 198 23.54 -13.71 11.13
N ARG A 199 23.23 -14.22 9.95
CA ARG A 199 24.23 -14.73 9.00
C ARG A 199 25.22 -13.66 8.57
N LEU A 200 24.73 -12.44 8.26
CA LEU A 200 25.57 -11.29 7.90
C LEU A 200 26.47 -10.86 9.06
N LYS A 201 25.93 -10.79 10.28
CA LYS A 201 26.71 -10.50 11.48
C LYS A 201 27.81 -11.53 11.70
N ASN A 202 27.49 -12.82 11.61
CA ASN A 202 28.45 -13.92 11.77
C ASN A 202 29.52 -13.93 10.67
N ALA A 203 29.20 -13.40 9.48
CA ALA A 203 30.18 -13.19 8.41
C ALA A 203 31.03 -11.92 8.60
N GLY A 204 30.86 -11.18 9.69
CA GLY A 204 31.69 -10.02 10.08
C GLY A 204 31.20 -8.68 9.47
N TYR A 205 30.07 -8.62 8.79
CA TYR A 205 29.55 -7.36 8.27
C TYR A 205 29.06 -6.45 9.40
N LYS A 206 29.33 -5.14 9.26
CA LYS A 206 28.87 -4.08 10.17
C LYS A 206 27.75 -3.28 9.50
N PHE A 207 26.58 -3.28 10.10
CA PHE A 207 25.39 -2.57 9.62
C PHE A 207 24.39 -2.41 10.75
N SER A 208 23.34 -1.64 10.50
CA SER A 208 22.17 -1.52 11.39
C SER A 208 20.90 -1.86 10.64
N LEU A 209 19.95 -2.45 11.34
CA LEU A 209 18.59 -2.66 10.84
C LEU A 209 17.58 -2.02 11.79
N TRP A 210 16.81 -1.08 11.30
CA TRP A 210 15.71 -0.45 12.03
C TRP A 210 14.37 -1.06 11.60
N LEU A 211 13.62 -1.56 12.58
CA LEU A 211 12.31 -2.14 12.37
C LEU A 211 11.24 -1.26 13.01
N LEU A 212 10.43 -0.61 12.16
CA LEU A 212 9.31 0.24 12.59
C LEU A 212 7.99 -0.47 12.35
N GLY A 213 7.15 -0.41 13.34
CA GLY A 213 5.80 -0.95 13.29
C GLY A 213 5.42 -1.67 14.57
N ASP A 214 4.19 -2.15 14.57
CA ASP A 214 3.59 -2.89 15.66
C ASP A 214 2.76 -4.04 15.07
N GLY A 215 2.43 -5.04 15.85
CA GLY A 215 1.64 -6.18 15.40
C GLY A 215 1.74 -7.39 16.31
N PRO A 216 0.99 -8.45 15.97
CA PRO A 216 0.89 -9.63 16.84
C PRO A 216 2.24 -10.34 17.08
N LEU A 217 3.18 -10.22 16.16
CA LEU A 217 4.49 -10.88 16.26
C LEU A 217 5.58 -10.04 16.92
N LEU A 218 5.33 -8.77 17.31
CA LEU A 218 6.39 -7.89 17.80
C LEU A 218 7.17 -8.48 18.98
N SER A 219 6.47 -9.03 19.97
CA SER A 219 7.11 -9.62 21.16
C SER A 219 7.91 -10.87 20.81
N ASP A 220 7.40 -11.72 19.92
CA ASP A 220 8.09 -12.93 19.47
C ASP A 220 9.32 -12.61 18.64
N LEU A 221 9.24 -11.61 17.75
CA LEU A 221 10.37 -11.15 16.94
C LEU A 221 11.50 -10.54 17.81
N LYS A 222 11.16 -9.80 18.86
CA LYS A 222 12.16 -9.30 19.83
C LYS A 222 12.88 -10.43 20.53
N ARG A 223 12.13 -11.39 21.10
CA ARG A 223 12.71 -12.59 21.73
C ARG A 223 13.58 -13.36 20.74
N TYR A 224 13.11 -13.54 19.52
CA TYR A 224 13.86 -14.22 18.47
C TYR A 224 15.16 -13.50 18.10
N ALA A 225 15.18 -12.19 18.08
CA ALA A 225 16.42 -11.41 17.88
C ALA A 225 17.42 -11.56 19.03
N GLU A 226 16.94 -11.73 20.29
CA GLU A 226 17.77 -12.07 21.46
C GLU A 226 18.38 -13.47 21.31
N GLU A 227 17.55 -14.47 20.96
CA GLU A 227 18.00 -15.86 20.72
C GLU A 227 19.05 -15.94 19.60
N LEU A 228 18.89 -15.15 18.54
CA LEU A 228 19.84 -15.03 17.44
C LEU A 228 21.07 -14.17 17.79
N GLN A 229 21.12 -13.53 18.95
CA GLN A 229 22.19 -12.66 19.42
C GLN A 229 22.48 -11.49 18.45
N ILE A 230 21.43 -10.82 17.92
CA ILE A 230 21.53 -9.73 16.93
C ILE A 230 21.00 -8.38 17.44
N ILE A 231 20.69 -8.26 18.73
CA ILE A 231 20.15 -7.03 19.33
C ILE A 231 21.09 -5.81 19.26
N ASP A 232 22.35 -6.02 19.03
CA ASP A 232 23.37 -4.99 18.84
C ASP A 232 23.32 -4.34 17.43
N CYS A 233 22.77 -5.02 16.45
CA CYS A 233 22.59 -4.51 15.09
C CYS A 233 21.12 -4.34 14.66
N VAL A 234 20.15 -4.81 15.46
CA VAL A 234 18.71 -4.65 15.18
C VAL A 234 18.04 -3.76 16.22
N THR A 235 17.39 -2.71 15.78
CA THR A 235 16.63 -1.81 16.66
C THR A 235 15.13 -1.88 16.34
N PHE A 236 14.32 -2.36 17.28
CA PHE A 236 12.87 -2.32 17.20
C PHE A 236 12.35 -0.98 17.71
N LEU A 237 12.00 -0.08 16.81
CA LEU A 237 11.52 1.27 17.12
C LEU A 237 10.03 1.32 17.47
N GLY A 238 9.32 0.20 17.33
CA GLY A 238 7.89 0.15 17.57
C GLY A 238 7.13 1.03 16.58
N ARG A 239 5.90 1.38 16.96
CA ARG A 239 5.08 2.28 16.16
C ARG A 239 5.52 3.72 16.34
N GLN A 240 5.86 4.38 15.24
CA GLN A 240 6.23 5.79 15.20
C GLN A 240 5.10 6.64 14.60
N SER A 241 4.92 7.85 15.14
CA SER A 241 3.95 8.82 14.60
C SER A 241 4.41 9.40 13.26
N ASN A 242 5.71 9.51 13.06
CA ASN A 242 6.34 9.95 11.83
C ASN A 242 7.39 8.95 11.34
N PRO A 243 7.01 7.85 10.67
CA PRO A 243 7.95 6.87 10.15
C PRO A 243 8.82 7.43 9.02
N HIS A 244 8.32 8.42 8.25
CA HIS A 244 9.02 9.00 7.11
C HIS A 244 10.32 9.71 7.49
N ALA A 245 10.38 10.31 8.68
CA ALA A 245 11.60 10.91 9.19
C ALA A 245 12.71 9.87 9.45
N TYR A 246 12.35 8.67 9.91
CA TYR A 246 13.31 7.55 10.06
C TYR A 246 13.74 7.01 8.69
N VAL A 247 12.79 6.79 7.78
CA VAL A 247 13.09 6.32 6.42
C VAL A 247 14.05 7.27 5.72
N SER A 248 13.82 8.59 5.79
CA SER A 248 14.68 9.59 5.13
C SER A 248 16.13 9.62 5.66
N LYS A 249 16.38 9.07 6.82
CA LYS A 249 17.70 9.01 7.47
C LYS A 249 18.39 7.65 7.31
N SER A 250 17.74 6.69 6.69
CA SER A 250 18.34 5.39 6.38
C SER A 250 19.08 5.41 5.04
N ASP A 251 19.84 4.36 4.78
CA ASP A 251 20.58 4.20 3.54
C ASP A 251 19.82 3.41 2.50
N ALA A 252 19.09 2.38 2.92
CA ALA A 252 18.26 1.55 2.06
C ALA A 252 17.02 1.04 2.81
N TYR A 253 15.91 0.96 2.11
CA TYR A 253 14.68 0.36 2.60
C TYR A 253 14.65 -1.13 2.24
N ILE A 254 14.32 -2.02 3.18
CA ILE A 254 14.17 -3.46 2.91
C ILE A 254 12.75 -3.92 3.17
N CYS A 255 12.16 -4.60 2.18
CA CYS A 255 10.84 -5.23 2.23
C CYS A 255 11.01 -6.74 2.05
N SER A 256 10.86 -7.51 3.13
CA SER A 256 10.98 -8.97 3.15
C SER A 256 9.61 -9.68 3.01
N SER A 257 8.56 -8.97 2.64
CA SER A 257 7.19 -9.50 2.58
C SER A 257 7.07 -10.71 1.64
N THR A 258 6.28 -11.68 2.04
CA THR A 258 5.92 -12.84 1.22
C THR A 258 4.59 -12.64 0.48
N LYS A 259 3.80 -11.66 0.90
CA LYS A 259 2.51 -11.31 0.29
C LYS A 259 2.28 -9.80 0.34
N GLU A 260 2.13 -9.20 -0.83
CA GLU A 260 1.82 -7.78 -1.02
C GLU A 260 0.86 -7.62 -2.21
N GLY A 261 0.10 -6.52 -2.23
CA GLY A 261 -0.59 -6.08 -3.44
C GLY A 261 0.30 -5.17 -4.28
N TYR A 262 0.67 -4.04 -3.69
CA TYR A 262 1.66 -3.07 -4.15
C TYR A 262 2.12 -2.28 -2.93
N SER A 263 3.38 -2.39 -2.55
CA SER A 263 3.87 -1.85 -1.28
C SER A 263 3.89 -0.33 -1.27
N THR A 264 2.98 0.27 -0.50
CA THR A 264 2.96 1.73 -0.30
C THR A 264 4.20 2.22 0.43
N THR A 265 4.73 1.46 1.39
CA THR A 265 5.92 1.86 2.15
C THR A 265 7.19 1.82 1.30
N CYS A 266 7.32 0.89 0.34
CA CYS A 266 8.39 0.94 -0.67
C CYS A 266 8.27 2.19 -1.54
N THR A 267 7.05 2.54 -1.97
CA THR A 267 6.80 3.74 -2.76
C THR A 267 7.11 5.01 -1.96
N GLU A 268 6.74 5.05 -0.68
CA GLU A 268 7.07 6.14 0.24
C GLU A 268 8.59 6.31 0.39
N ALA A 269 9.35 5.21 0.52
CA ALA A 269 10.81 5.23 0.57
C ALA A 269 11.42 5.83 -0.72
N ILE A 270 10.95 5.40 -1.90
CA ILE A 270 11.36 5.96 -3.19
C ILE A 270 11.10 7.47 -3.26
N MET A 271 9.93 7.93 -2.81
CA MET A 271 9.60 9.36 -2.79
C MET A 271 10.51 10.17 -1.87
N LEU A 272 11.03 9.56 -0.82
CA LEU A 272 12.05 10.13 0.07
C LEU A 272 13.47 10.04 -0.51
N GLY A 273 13.65 9.42 -1.66
CA GLY A 273 14.96 9.24 -2.30
C GLY A 273 15.78 8.08 -1.69
N ILE A 274 15.12 7.14 -1.03
CA ILE A 274 15.76 5.97 -0.42
C ILE A 274 15.58 4.76 -1.34
N PRO A 275 16.67 4.10 -1.78
CA PRO A 275 16.60 2.93 -2.63
C PRO A 275 15.96 1.74 -1.89
N VAL A 276 15.26 0.91 -2.65
CA VAL A 276 14.45 -0.18 -2.12
C VAL A 276 15.04 -1.54 -2.50
N LEU A 277 15.20 -2.40 -1.51
CA LEU A 277 15.42 -3.83 -1.68
C LEU A 277 14.10 -4.54 -1.36
N THR A 278 13.53 -5.29 -2.29
CA THR A 278 12.22 -5.91 -2.09
C THR A 278 12.15 -7.32 -2.65
N THR A 279 11.35 -8.16 -2.01
CA THR A 279 11.03 -9.50 -2.51
C THR A 279 10.26 -9.42 -3.82
N ASN A 280 10.39 -10.47 -4.63
CA ASN A 280 9.62 -10.67 -5.86
C ASN A 280 8.19 -11.15 -5.57
N CYS A 281 7.51 -10.50 -4.61
CA CYS A 281 6.08 -10.63 -4.43
C CYS A 281 5.34 -9.62 -5.34
N SER A 282 4.01 -9.72 -5.42
CA SER A 282 3.20 -8.83 -6.27
C SER A 282 3.59 -7.36 -6.10
N GLY A 283 3.80 -6.66 -7.20
CA GLY A 283 4.19 -5.25 -7.22
C GLY A 283 5.67 -4.97 -6.93
N GLY A 284 6.43 -5.90 -6.36
CA GLY A 284 7.85 -5.69 -6.03
C GLY A 284 8.70 -5.47 -7.29
N LYS A 285 8.53 -6.32 -8.29
CA LYS A 285 9.19 -6.20 -9.59
C LYS A 285 8.87 -4.85 -10.25
N GLU A 286 7.61 -4.47 -10.27
CA GLU A 286 7.13 -3.23 -10.87
C GLU A 286 7.73 -1.99 -10.20
N ILE A 287 7.88 -2.02 -8.87
CA ILE A 287 8.50 -0.93 -8.10
C ILE A 287 9.97 -0.76 -8.50
N ILE A 288 10.72 -1.86 -8.64
CA ILE A 288 12.13 -1.80 -9.04
C ILE A 288 12.28 -1.35 -10.49
N GLU A 289 11.47 -1.89 -11.41
CA GLU A 289 11.49 -1.50 -12.83
C GLU A 289 11.10 -0.03 -13.01
N GLU A 290 10.08 0.45 -12.31
CA GLU A 290 9.60 1.83 -12.40
C GLU A 290 10.58 2.83 -11.77
N SER A 291 11.23 2.46 -10.66
CA SER A 291 12.25 3.30 -10.02
C SER A 291 13.58 3.30 -10.77
N GLY A 292 13.88 2.24 -11.53
CA GLY A 292 15.15 2.04 -12.21
C GLY A 292 16.33 1.78 -11.26
N CYS A 293 16.07 1.48 -9.99
CA CYS A 293 17.11 1.29 -8.99
C CYS A 293 16.67 0.38 -7.84
N GLY A 294 17.63 -0.01 -7.00
CA GLY A 294 17.39 -0.94 -5.90
C GLY A 294 17.63 -2.39 -6.29
N ARG A 295 17.05 -3.33 -5.52
CA ARG A 295 17.27 -4.77 -5.76
C ARG A 295 15.98 -5.56 -5.58
N LEU A 296 15.66 -6.36 -6.60
CA LEU A 296 14.63 -7.40 -6.52
C LEU A 296 15.29 -8.72 -6.13
N PHE A 297 14.68 -9.46 -5.20
CA PHE A 297 15.19 -10.74 -4.73
C PHE A 297 14.06 -11.74 -4.45
N GLY A 298 14.41 -13.04 -4.32
CA GLY A 298 13.47 -14.11 -3.97
C GLY A 298 12.96 -13.99 -2.53
N MET A 299 11.91 -14.75 -2.22
CA MET A 299 11.28 -14.76 -0.88
C MET A 299 11.96 -15.72 0.12
N ASP A 300 13.04 -16.38 -0.30
CA ASP A 300 13.84 -17.28 0.53
C ASP A 300 14.95 -16.52 1.28
N GLU A 301 15.49 -17.16 2.32
CA GLU A 301 16.52 -16.58 3.18
C GLU A 301 17.83 -16.26 2.43
N ASP A 302 18.24 -17.12 1.48
CA ASP A 302 19.47 -16.91 0.72
C ASP A 302 19.37 -15.72 -0.20
N SER A 303 18.22 -15.51 -0.84
CA SER A 303 17.96 -14.37 -1.69
C SER A 303 18.00 -13.05 -0.91
N ILE A 304 17.37 -13.01 0.28
CA ILE A 304 17.42 -11.84 1.18
C ILE A 304 18.85 -11.57 1.62
N TYR A 305 19.57 -12.61 2.08
CA TYR A 305 20.96 -12.53 2.51
C TYR A 305 21.84 -11.94 1.41
N ASN A 306 21.78 -12.48 0.19
CA ASN A 306 22.61 -12.04 -0.93
C ASN A 306 22.30 -10.59 -1.35
N ALA A 307 21.04 -10.16 -1.32
CA ALA A 307 20.67 -8.78 -1.63
C ALA A 307 21.24 -7.78 -0.62
N MET A 308 21.18 -8.09 0.68
CA MET A 308 21.78 -7.24 1.71
C MET A 308 23.31 -7.26 1.63
N LYS A 309 23.91 -8.45 1.45
CA LYS A 309 25.36 -8.63 1.31
C LYS A 309 25.91 -7.82 0.15
N GLU A 310 25.28 -7.84 -1.01
CA GLU A 310 25.69 -7.05 -2.17
C GLU A 310 25.83 -5.57 -1.86
N VAL A 311 24.86 -4.99 -1.14
CA VAL A 311 24.91 -3.57 -0.72
C VAL A 311 26.01 -3.32 0.27
N LEU A 312 26.26 -4.24 1.20
CA LEU A 312 27.33 -4.12 2.20
C LEU A 312 28.71 -4.22 1.58
N GLU A 313 28.88 -5.06 0.55
CA GLU A 313 30.14 -5.20 -0.20
C GLU A 313 30.37 -4.06 -1.20
N ASN A 314 29.27 -3.42 -1.67
CA ASN A 314 29.30 -2.36 -2.68
C ASN A 314 28.53 -1.10 -2.21
N PRO A 315 28.99 -0.39 -1.18
CA PRO A 315 28.29 0.76 -0.61
C PRO A 315 28.02 1.90 -1.62
N HIS A 316 28.81 2.00 -2.68
CA HIS A 316 28.65 2.98 -3.76
C HIS A 316 27.30 2.84 -4.49
N LEU A 317 26.73 1.64 -4.54
CA LEU A 317 25.41 1.39 -5.15
C LEU A 317 24.32 2.27 -4.53
N ILE A 318 24.37 2.49 -3.21
CA ILE A 318 23.40 3.35 -2.52
C ILE A 318 23.40 4.77 -3.13
N ASN A 319 24.60 5.34 -3.33
CA ASN A 319 24.75 6.68 -3.88
C ASN A 319 24.34 6.74 -5.37
N GLU A 320 24.64 5.70 -6.13
CA GLU A 320 24.20 5.59 -7.54
C GLU A 320 22.67 5.52 -7.63
N TRP A 321 22.02 4.67 -6.83
CA TRP A 321 20.58 4.57 -6.79
C TRP A 321 19.90 5.85 -6.31
N LYS A 322 20.47 6.52 -5.28
CA LYS A 322 19.96 7.83 -4.83
C LYS A 322 20.02 8.88 -5.95
N LYS A 323 21.06 8.87 -6.81
CA LYS A 323 21.13 9.75 -7.99
C LYS A 323 20.04 9.43 -9.01
N ILE A 324 19.82 8.14 -9.31
CA ILE A 324 18.75 7.70 -10.22
C ILE A 324 17.39 8.18 -9.70
N LEU A 325 17.13 8.03 -8.40
CA LEU A 325 15.87 8.44 -7.79
C LEU A 325 15.60 9.95 -7.86
N GLN A 326 16.61 10.80 -8.01
CA GLN A 326 16.39 12.24 -8.21
C GLN A 326 15.53 12.53 -9.45
N THR A 327 15.63 11.68 -10.48
CA THR A 327 14.87 11.83 -11.74
C THR A 327 13.67 10.90 -11.83
N THR A 328 13.80 9.63 -11.39
CA THR A 328 12.78 8.61 -11.62
C THR A 328 11.63 8.65 -10.60
N ARG A 329 11.86 9.10 -9.35
CA ARG A 329 10.82 9.14 -8.30
C ARG A 329 9.56 9.91 -8.71
N LYS A 330 9.66 10.86 -9.64
CA LYS A 330 8.49 11.61 -10.16
C LYS A 330 7.46 10.71 -10.85
N GLN A 331 7.86 9.52 -11.33
CA GLN A 331 6.93 8.55 -11.94
C GLN A 331 5.94 7.99 -10.90
N PHE A 332 6.33 8.03 -9.62
CA PHE A 332 5.48 7.63 -8.50
C PHE A 332 4.55 8.76 -8.03
N SER A 333 4.51 9.90 -8.74
CA SER A 333 3.70 11.03 -8.32
C SER A 333 2.21 10.69 -8.31
N PRO A 334 1.45 11.23 -7.37
CA PRO A 334 0.02 10.99 -7.28
C PRO A 334 -0.74 11.49 -8.51
N GLU A 335 -0.23 12.52 -9.22
CA GLU A 335 -0.84 13.06 -10.43
C GLU A 335 -0.92 12.00 -11.53
N ILE A 336 0.14 11.23 -11.75
CA ILE A 336 0.17 10.14 -12.74
C ILE A 336 -0.86 9.07 -12.37
N ARG A 337 -0.91 8.69 -11.09
CA ARG A 337 -1.84 7.67 -10.59
C ARG A 337 -3.30 8.13 -10.69
N ILE A 338 -3.57 9.39 -10.37
CA ILE A 338 -4.92 9.97 -10.48
C ILE A 338 -5.35 10.14 -11.93
N LYS A 339 -4.45 10.57 -12.82
CA LYS A 339 -4.76 10.63 -14.25
C LYS A 339 -5.17 9.26 -14.80
N ARG A 340 -4.45 8.19 -14.41
CA ARG A 340 -4.82 6.83 -14.79
C ARG A 340 -6.17 6.41 -14.18
N PHE A 341 -6.42 6.73 -12.91
CA PHE A 341 -7.69 6.51 -12.25
C PHE A 341 -8.85 7.15 -13.04
N LEU A 342 -8.71 8.42 -13.40
CA LEU A 342 -9.72 9.17 -14.15
C LEU A 342 -10.02 8.51 -15.52
N ASN A 343 -9.01 8.01 -16.21
CA ASN A 343 -9.17 7.26 -17.45
C ASN A 343 -9.96 5.96 -17.23
N ILE A 344 -9.65 5.22 -16.16
CA ILE A 344 -10.33 3.96 -15.81
C ILE A 344 -11.81 4.18 -15.52
N VAL A 345 -12.15 5.22 -14.78
CA VAL A 345 -13.54 5.56 -14.49
C VAL A 345 -14.25 6.24 -15.68
N GLY A 346 -13.51 6.58 -16.74
CA GLY A 346 -14.03 7.18 -17.96
C GLY A 346 -14.36 8.66 -17.80
N TYR A 347 -13.69 9.34 -16.87
CA TYR A 347 -13.81 10.78 -16.72
C TYR A 347 -13.20 11.50 -17.94
N LYS A 348 -13.99 12.36 -18.56
CA LYS A 348 -13.53 13.26 -19.63
C LYS A 348 -13.50 14.67 -19.07
N GLU A 349 -12.30 15.25 -19.02
CA GLU A 349 -12.17 16.64 -18.68
C GLU A 349 -12.89 17.47 -19.76
N HIS A 350 -13.99 18.14 -19.42
CA HIS A 350 -14.61 19.09 -20.32
C HIS A 350 -13.61 20.21 -20.59
N LYS A 351 -12.99 20.17 -21.77
CA LYS A 351 -12.22 21.30 -22.32
C LYS A 351 -13.21 22.38 -22.77
N ASP A 352 -13.97 22.92 -21.86
CA ASP A 352 -14.82 24.07 -22.17
C ASP A 352 -14.80 25.05 -21.01
N ILE A 353 -14.51 26.25 -21.44
CA ILE A 353 -14.59 27.57 -20.81
C ILE A 353 -13.21 28.22 -20.61
N GLN A 354 -12.43 28.28 -21.72
CA GLN A 354 -11.63 29.46 -21.95
C GLN A 354 -12.11 30.09 -23.26
N LYS A 355 -13.29 30.70 -23.19
CA LYS A 355 -13.75 31.74 -24.13
C LYS A 355 -14.86 32.52 -23.40
N LYS A 356 -14.45 33.48 -22.61
CA LYS A 356 -15.09 34.82 -22.53
C LYS A 356 -14.19 35.74 -21.71
#